data_68ced82fdd337cc538f312e55cfcfc3e
#
_entry.id   68ced82fdd337cc538f312e55cfcfc3e
#
_cell.length_a   1.000
_cell.length_b   1.000
_cell.length_c   1.000
_cell.angle_alpha   90.00
_cell.angle_beta   90.00
_cell.angle_gamma   90.00
#
_symmetry.space_group_name_H-M   'P 1'
#
loop_
_entity.id
_entity.type
_entity.pdbx_description
1 polymer ?
#
loop_
_entity_poly.entity_id
_entity_poly.type
_entity_poly.pdbx_seq_one_letter_code
_entity_poly.pdbx_strand_id
1 'polypeptide(L)' 'MDKYEVIIFWSDEDEAYIAEAPELPGCIAHGTTHSKALNSLRSAIKLWIKTAREFGDPVPEPKGHRLAFA' A
#
# COMPACT_ATOMS: atom_id res chain seq x y z
N MET A 1 -3.58 11.28 -7.61
CA MET A 1 -3.01 10.62 -6.43
C MET A 1 -3.90 9.49 -5.99
N ASP A 2 -3.33 8.43 -5.58
CA ASP A 2 -4.11 7.28 -5.15
C ASP A 2 -4.90 7.60 -3.88
N LYS A 3 -6.04 6.95 -3.74
CA LYS A 3 -6.91 7.10 -2.57
C LYS A 3 -7.05 5.79 -1.84
N TYR A 4 -6.10 4.89 -2.03
CA TYR A 4 -6.12 3.61 -1.36
C TYR A 4 -5.88 3.78 0.12
N GLU A 5 -6.52 2.93 0.90
CA GLU A 5 -6.28 2.89 2.32
C GLU A 5 -4.84 2.46 2.60
N VAL A 6 -4.24 3.06 3.62
CA VAL A 6 -2.88 2.74 4.03
C VAL A 6 -2.89 2.40 5.50
N ILE A 7 -2.26 1.29 5.85
CA ILE A 7 -2.09 0.87 7.23
C ILE A 7 -0.60 0.90 7.53
N ILE A 8 -0.20 1.61 8.58
CA ILE A 8 1.19 1.69 9.00
C ILE A 8 1.30 1.18 10.42
N PHE A 9 2.24 0.27 10.66
CA PHE A 9 2.46 -0.28 11.98
C PHE A 9 3.94 -0.57 12.20
N TRP A 10 4.33 -0.66 13.46
CA TRP A 10 5.69 -1.01 13.83
C TRP A 10 5.86 -2.53 13.80
N SER A 11 6.97 -2.98 13.22
CA SER A 11 7.33 -4.40 13.20
C SER A 11 8.59 -4.62 14.04
N ASP A 12 8.44 -5.35 15.13
CA ASP A 12 9.59 -5.69 15.98
C ASP A 12 10.57 -6.61 15.25
N GLU A 13 10.06 -7.51 14.44
CA GLU A 13 10.88 -8.44 13.68
C GLU A 13 11.79 -7.71 12.70
N ASP A 14 11.24 -6.73 12.02
CA ASP A 14 11.96 -5.98 10.98
C ASP A 14 12.64 -4.74 11.53
N GLU A 15 12.33 -4.36 12.77
CA GLU A 15 12.80 -3.14 13.40
C GLU A 15 12.55 -1.94 12.50
N ALA A 16 11.35 -1.87 11.97
CA ALA A 16 10.95 -0.83 11.02
C ALA A 16 9.45 -0.64 11.03
N TYR A 17 9.00 0.49 10.50
CA TYR A 17 7.59 0.69 10.23
C TYR A 17 7.25 0.01 8.92
N ILE A 18 6.13 -0.69 8.92
CA ILE A 18 5.59 -1.35 7.73
C ILE A 18 4.38 -0.56 7.27
N ALA A 19 4.29 -0.33 5.97
CA ALA A 19 3.14 0.31 5.37
C ALA A 19 2.55 -0.63 4.32
N GLU A 20 1.25 -0.78 4.33
CA GLU A 20 0.59 -1.65 3.35
C GLU A 20 -0.66 -1.01 2.79
N ALA A 21 -0.97 -1.35 1.55
CA ALA A 21 -2.21 -0.96 0.90
C ALA A 21 -3.05 -2.24 0.81
N PRO A 22 -3.98 -2.46 1.75
CA PRO A 22 -4.69 -3.73 1.82
C PRO A 22 -5.55 -4.02 0.59
N GLU A 23 -5.95 -2.99 -0.14
CA GLU A 23 -6.75 -3.17 -1.35
C GLU A 23 -5.92 -3.66 -2.54
N LEU A 24 -4.59 -3.57 -2.46
CA LEU A 24 -3.69 -4.02 -3.51
C LEU A 24 -2.88 -5.21 -2.97
N PRO A 25 -3.26 -6.44 -3.32
CA PRO A 25 -2.60 -7.63 -2.76
C PRO A 25 -1.09 -7.61 -2.92
N GLY A 26 -0.39 -7.80 -1.82
CA GLY A 26 1.07 -7.83 -1.81
C GLY A 26 1.75 -6.47 -1.88
N CYS A 27 0.99 -5.38 -1.89
CA CYS A 27 1.57 -4.05 -1.94
C CYS A 27 1.96 -3.59 -0.54
N ILE A 28 3.24 -3.70 -0.22
CA ILE A 28 3.77 -3.45 1.10
C ILE A 28 5.15 -2.79 0.97
N ALA A 29 5.50 -1.96 1.94
CA ALA A 29 6.78 -1.29 1.97
C ALA A 29 7.18 -1.04 3.42
N HIS A 30 8.40 -0.56 3.63
CA HIS A 30 8.88 -0.30 4.98
C HIS A 30 9.72 0.97 5.01
N GLY A 31 9.96 1.47 6.21
CA GLY A 31 10.82 2.64 6.43
C GLY A 31 11.14 2.81 7.90
N THR A 32 12.16 3.61 8.18
CA THR A 32 12.60 3.85 9.56
C THR A 32 11.70 4.82 10.31
N THR A 33 10.82 5.53 9.61
CA THR A 33 9.81 6.40 10.20
C THR A 33 8.49 6.19 9.50
N HIS A 34 7.39 6.66 10.10
CA HIS A 34 6.08 6.63 9.45
C HIS A 34 6.13 7.29 8.06
N SER A 35 6.75 8.46 7.98
CA SER A 35 6.84 9.19 6.70
C SER A 35 7.62 8.42 5.65
N LYS A 36 8.72 7.81 6.04
CA LYS A 36 9.53 7.04 5.09
C LYS A 36 8.80 5.80 4.61
N ALA A 37 8.10 5.11 5.52
CA ALA A 37 7.30 3.95 5.16
C ALA A 37 6.19 4.35 4.18
N LEU A 38 5.52 5.46 4.45
CA LEU A 38 4.46 5.94 3.57
C LEU A 38 5.00 6.33 2.19
N ASN A 39 6.12 7.03 2.13
CA ASN A 39 6.70 7.41 0.84
C ASN A 39 7.13 6.18 0.04
N SER A 40 7.70 5.20 0.71
CA SER A 40 8.08 3.94 0.05
C SER A 40 6.84 3.22 -0.47
N LEU A 41 5.75 3.22 0.30
CA LEU A 41 4.51 2.60 -0.14
C LEU A 41 3.92 3.31 -1.35
N ARG A 42 3.97 4.62 -1.40
CA ARG A 42 3.47 5.37 -2.55
C ARG A 42 4.17 4.94 -3.84
N SER A 43 5.49 4.75 -3.77
CA SER A 43 6.24 4.26 -4.91
C SER A 43 5.83 2.82 -5.26
N ALA A 44 5.62 1.99 -4.24
CA ALA A 44 5.19 0.61 -4.44
C ALA A 44 3.80 0.56 -5.09
N ILE A 45 2.89 1.44 -4.69
CA ILE A 45 1.55 1.51 -5.29
C ILE A 45 1.65 1.84 -6.78
N LYS A 46 2.46 2.84 -7.12
CA LYS A 46 2.64 3.22 -8.53
C LYS A 46 3.18 2.05 -9.36
N LEU A 47 4.17 1.36 -8.82
CA LEU A 47 4.76 0.22 -9.49
C LEU A 47 3.75 -0.92 -9.61
N TRP A 48 2.97 -1.17 -8.57
CA TRP A 48 1.96 -2.22 -8.55
C TRP A 48 0.93 -1.98 -9.66
N ILE A 49 0.43 -0.73 -9.77
CA ILE A 49 -0.56 -0.37 -10.78
C ILE A 49 0.03 -0.49 -12.19
N LYS A 50 1.25 0.01 -12.37
CA LYS A 50 1.93 -0.07 -13.66
C LYS A 50 2.09 -1.52 -14.10
N THR A 51 2.55 -2.38 -13.20
CA THR A 51 2.77 -3.79 -13.48
C THR A 51 1.45 -4.48 -13.83
N ALA A 52 0.39 -4.20 -13.05
CA ALA A 52 -0.91 -4.79 -13.32
C ALA A 52 -1.41 -4.43 -14.72
N ARG A 53 -1.25 -3.17 -15.10
CA ARG A 53 -1.67 -2.72 -16.42
C ARG A 53 -0.87 -3.37 -17.54
N GLU A 54 0.43 -3.54 -17.32
CA GLU A 54 1.30 -4.18 -18.30
C GLU A 54 0.90 -5.63 -18.55
N PHE A 55 0.42 -6.32 -17.52
CA PHE A 55 -0.01 -7.70 -17.64
C PHE A 55 -1.51 -7.87 -17.91
N GLY A 56 -2.23 -6.75 -18.03
CA GLY A 56 -3.65 -6.79 -18.28
C GLY A 56 -4.48 -7.21 -17.07
N ASP A 57 -3.89 -7.14 -15.88
CA ASP A 57 -4.62 -7.49 -14.65
C ASP A 57 -5.49 -6.32 -14.21
N PRO A 58 -6.62 -6.60 -13.54
CA PRO A 58 -7.48 -5.54 -13.04
C PRO A 58 -6.79 -4.75 -11.93
N VAL A 59 -7.05 -3.44 -11.90
CA VAL A 59 -6.58 -2.56 -10.84
C VAL A 59 -7.79 -2.21 -9.97
N PRO A 60 -7.80 -2.64 -8.69
CA PRO A 60 -8.92 -2.32 -7.81
C PRO A 60 -9.07 -0.82 -7.63
N GLU A 61 -10.31 -0.34 -7.55
CA GLU A 61 -10.57 1.04 -7.24
C GLU A 61 -10.50 1.28 -5.74
N PRO A 62 -10.03 2.46 -5.31
CA PRO A 62 -9.98 2.79 -3.89
C PRO A 62 -11.39 2.80 -3.29
N LYS A 63 -11.57 2.10 -2.17
CA LYS A 63 -12.87 1.99 -1.51
C LYS A 63 -12.99 2.88 -0.27
N GLY A 64 -11.87 3.34 0.25
CA GLY A 64 -11.87 4.15 1.46
C GLY A 64 -12.51 3.41 2.63
N HIS A 65 -13.26 4.14 3.44
CA HIS A 65 -13.88 3.58 4.63
C HIS A 65 -15.07 2.64 4.36
N ARG A 66 -15.44 2.47 3.10
CA ARG A 66 -16.54 1.57 2.77
C ARG A 66 -16.29 0.14 3.22
N LEU A 67 -15.03 -0.24 3.31
CA LEU A 67 -14.67 -1.57 3.78
C LEU A 67 -15.14 -1.85 5.20
N ALA A 68 -15.25 -0.80 6.02
CA ALA A 68 -15.70 -0.94 7.40
C ALA A 68 -17.18 -1.28 7.50
N PHE A 69 -17.94 -1.08 6.46
CA PHE A 69 -19.38 -1.27 6.44
C PHE A 69 -19.84 -2.40 5.53
N ALA A 70 -18.90 -3.09 4.97
CA ALA A 70 -19.19 -4.20 4.04
C ALA A 70 -19.58 -5.50 4.80
#